data_d0c44705d94382724eb98a277fd0c3ce
#
_entry.id   d0c44705d94382724eb98a277fd0c3ce
#
_cell.length_a   1.000
_cell.length_b   1.000
_cell.length_c   1.000
_cell.angle_alpha   90.00
_cell.angle_beta   90.00
_cell.angle_gamma   90.00
#
_symmetry.space_group_name_H-M   'P 1'
#
loop_
_entity.id
_entity.type
_entity.pdbx_description
1 polymer ?
#
loop_
_entity_poly.entity_id
_entity_poly.type
_entity_poly.pdbx_seq_one_letter_code
_entity_poly.pdbx_strand_id
1 'polypeptide(L)'
;MSSETTLYHRVRIHPNARISPAAGIVGDVRIGSESCVLAGAQIRGDDAPVVIGEQTSIQENAIVHVEADCPVVIGDRCTVGHGAIVHGCEIGRNTLVGMGAIIMNGAKIGEECVVAAGALVTEGK
;
A
#
# COMPACT_ATOMS: atom_id res chain seq x y z
N MET A 1 2.19 1.23 -28.21
CA MET A 1 1.39 0.93 -27.03
C MET A 1 1.62 2.00 -25.97
N SER A 2 0.58 2.47 -25.35
CA SER A 2 0.72 3.46 -24.30
C SER A 2 1.29 2.84 -23.03
N SER A 3 2.01 3.64 -22.25
CA SER A 3 2.53 3.22 -20.96
C SER A 3 1.38 2.88 -19.99
N GLU A 4 0.23 3.55 -20.10
CA GLU A 4 -0.95 3.25 -19.28
C GLU A 4 -1.42 1.82 -19.46
N THR A 5 -1.55 1.34 -20.71
CA THR A 5 -1.97 -0.03 -20.99
C THR A 5 -1.01 -1.03 -20.34
N THR A 6 0.29 -0.80 -20.45
CA THR A 6 1.31 -1.65 -19.86
C THR A 6 1.21 -1.69 -18.35
N LEU A 7 1.02 -0.52 -17.71
CA LEU A 7 0.89 -0.43 -16.26
C LEU A 7 -0.29 -1.23 -15.74
N TYR A 8 -1.45 -1.10 -16.37
CA TYR A 8 -2.66 -1.80 -15.91
C TYR A 8 -2.55 -3.32 -16.07
N HIS A 9 -1.82 -3.81 -17.04
CA HIS A 9 -1.70 -5.26 -17.28
C HIS A 9 -0.96 -6.01 -16.19
N ARG A 10 -0.25 -5.33 -15.29
CA ARG A 10 0.51 -5.98 -14.21
C ARG A 10 -0.22 -6.05 -12.88
N VAL A 11 -1.43 -5.53 -12.82
CA VAL A 11 -2.23 -5.57 -11.58
C VAL A 11 -2.75 -6.99 -11.37
N ARG A 12 -2.55 -7.53 -10.18
CA ARG A 12 -3.01 -8.88 -9.78
C ARG A 12 -3.80 -8.78 -8.49
N ILE A 13 -5.11 -8.90 -8.58
CA ILE A 13 -6.02 -8.77 -7.44
C ILE A 13 -6.67 -10.13 -7.21
N HIS A 14 -6.56 -10.63 -5.97
CA HIS A 14 -7.21 -11.89 -5.61
C HIS A 14 -8.73 -11.76 -5.77
N PRO A 15 -9.42 -12.81 -6.27
CA PRO A 15 -10.88 -12.75 -6.48
C PRO A 15 -11.69 -12.37 -5.24
N ASN A 16 -11.20 -12.68 -4.05
CA ASN A 16 -11.89 -12.37 -2.80
C ASN A 16 -11.52 -10.99 -2.23
N ALA A 17 -10.64 -10.24 -2.87
CA ALA A 17 -10.35 -8.88 -2.46
C ALA A 17 -11.48 -7.94 -2.92
N ARG A 18 -11.71 -6.88 -2.16
CA ARG A 18 -12.75 -5.90 -2.46
C ARG A 18 -12.11 -4.55 -2.75
N ILE A 19 -12.33 -4.07 -3.95
CA ILE A 19 -11.75 -2.82 -4.42
C ILE A 19 -12.89 -1.85 -4.72
N SER A 20 -12.85 -0.68 -4.08
CA SER A 20 -13.81 0.39 -4.41
C SER A 20 -13.63 0.82 -5.87
N PRO A 21 -14.72 1.03 -6.61
CA PRO A 21 -14.60 1.57 -7.97
C PRO A 21 -14.00 2.98 -7.99
N ALA A 22 -13.95 3.66 -6.84
CA ALA A 22 -13.33 4.98 -6.72
C ALA A 22 -11.86 4.93 -6.30
N ALA A 23 -11.26 3.75 -6.19
CA ALA A 23 -9.84 3.59 -5.93
C ALA A 23 -9.07 3.50 -7.25
N GLY A 24 -7.83 3.98 -7.25
CA GLY A 24 -6.92 3.87 -8.40
C GLY A 24 -5.82 2.85 -8.12
N ILE A 25 -5.61 1.91 -9.02
CA ILE A 25 -4.56 0.90 -8.89
C ILE A 25 -3.86 0.76 -10.24
N VAL A 26 -2.57 1.03 -10.29
CA VAL A 26 -1.80 0.94 -11.52
C VAL A 26 -0.44 0.30 -11.26
N GLY A 27 0.09 -0.36 -12.27
CA GLY A 27 1.44 -0.91 -12.25
C GLY A 27 1.52 -2.33 -11.72
N ASP A 28 2.69 -2.69 -11.22
CA ASP A 28 2.94 -4.02 -10.66
C ASP A 28 2.44 -4.05 -9.22
N VAL A 29 1.17 -4.39 -9.05
CA VAL A 29 0.49 -4.40 -7.76
C VAL A 29 -0.15 -5.76 -7.54
N ARG A 30 0.12 -6.36 -6.37
CA ARG A 30 -0.51 -7.61 -5.96
C ARG A 30 -1.27 -7.39 -4.68
N ILE A 31 -2.54 -7.82 -4.67
CA ILE A 31 -3.42 -7.66 -3.51
C ILE A 31 -3.96 -9.04 -3.13
N GLY A 32 -3.73 -9.43 -1.88
CA GLY A 32 -4.09 -10.73 -1.37
C GLY A 32 -5.56 -10.90 -1.03
N SER A 33 -5.92 -12.12 -0.65
CA SER A 33 -7.29 -12.54 -0.34
C SER A 33 -7.88 -11.70 0.79
N GLU A 34 -9.15 -11.36 0.68
CA GLU A 34 -9.93 -10.67 1.70
C GLU A 34 -9.38 -9.30 2.10
N SER A 35 -8.47 -8.76 1.33
CA SER A 35 -8.02 -7.37 1.50
C SER A 35 -9.03 -6.43 0.88
N CYS A 36 -9.03 -5.19 1.34
CA CYS A 36 -9.91 -4.17 0.75
C CYS A 36 -9.16 -2.88 0.50
N VAL A 37 -9.56 -2.21 -0.57
CA VAL A 37 -9.04 -0.89 -0.95
C VAL A 37 -10.23 0.02 -1.10
N LEU A 38 -10.29 1.06 -0.28
CA LEU A 38 -11.46 1.91 -0.14
C LEU A 38 -11.39 3.15 -1.04
N ALA A 39 -12.49 3.91 -1.06
CA ALA A 39 -12.66 5.02 -1.98
C ALA A 39 -11.52 6.04 -1.89
N GLY A 40 -11.03 6.49 -3.02
CA GLY A 40 -10.01 7.52 -3.11
C GLY A 40 -8.58 7.04 -2.83
N ALA A 41 -8.40 5.79 -2.38
CA ALA A 41 -7.05 5.25 -2.20
C ALA A 41 -6.35 5.11 -3.56
N GLN A 42 -5.05 5.40 -3.59
CA GLN A 42 -4.26 5.34 -4.81
C GLN A 42 -3.06 4.43 -4.57
N ILE A 43 -2.95 3.38 -5.36
CA ILE A 43 -1.84 2.41 -5.26
C ILE A 43 -1.11 2.40 -6.59
N ARG A 44 0.17 2.76 -6.57
CA ARG A 44 0.98 2.84 -7.78
C ARG A 44 2.25 2.02 -7.64
N GLY A 45 2.35 0.96 -8.45
CA GLY A 45 3.55 0.12 -8.55
C GLY A 45 4.25 0.34 -9.90
N ASP A 46 4.47 1.59 -10.28
CA ASP A 46 4.99 1.95 -11.60
C ASP A 46 6.51 1.80 -11.70
N ASP A 47 7.27 2.16 -10.68
CA ASP A 47 8.73 2.09 -10.70
C ASP A 47 9.30 0.88 -9.93
N ALA A 48 8.48 0.23 -9.13
CA ALA A 48 8.83 -0.96 -8.36
C ALA A 48 7.52 -1.65 -7.94
N PRO A 49 7.56 -2.91 -7.51
CA PRO A 49 6.32 -3.60 -7.15
C PRO A 49 5.72 -3.14 -5.82
N VAL A 50 4.40 -3.29 -5.71
CA VAL A 50 3.64 -3.17 -4.46
C VAL A 50 3.04 -4.55 -4.18
N VAL A 51 3.32 -5.09 -2.99
CA VAL A 51 2.72 -6.35 -2.54
C VAL A 51 1.92 -6.09 -1.27
N ILE A 52 0.63 -6.34 -1.33
CA ILE A 52 -0.29 -6.21 -0.19
C ILE A 52 -0.76 -7.61 0.15
N GLY A 53 -0.60 -7.99 1.41
CA GLY A 53 -0.94 -9.33 1.88
C GLY A 53 -2.44 -9.58 2.00
N GLU A 54 -2.81 -10.59 2.78
CA GLU A 54 -4.20 -10.99 2.98
C GLU A 54 -4.84 -10.21 4.13
N GLN A 55 -6.15 -10.00 4.07
CA GLN A 55 -6.92 -9.37 5.14
C GLN A 55 -6.38 -8.00 5.55
N THR A 56 -5.81 -7.28 4.61
CA THR A 56 -5.23 -5.95 4.81
C THR A 56 -6.18 -4.90 4.25
N SER A 57 -6.36 -3.82 5.00
CA SER A 57 -7.27 -2.73 4.64
C SER A 57 -6.47 -1.48 4.28
N ILE A 58 -6.67 -0.98 3.08
CA ILE A 58 -6.15 0.31 2.64
C ILE A 58 -7.32 1.27 2.62
N GLN A 59 -7.36 2.18 3.60
CA GLN A 59 -8.52 3.01 3.84
C GLN A 59 -8.59 4.22 2.91
N GLU A 60 -9.68 4.98 3.03
CA GLU A 60 -9.99 6.08 2.13
C GLU A 60 -8.85 7.07 2.02
N ASN A 61 -8.55 7.44 0.78
CA ASN A 61 -7.56 8.47 0.43
C ASN A 61 -6.12 8.16 0.86
N ALA A 62 -5.82 6.92 1.24
CA ALA A 62 -4.44 6.51 1.49
C ALA A 62 -3.68 6.43 0.17
N ILE A 63 -2.39 6.70 0.23
CA ILE A 63 -1.50 6.65 -0.93
C ILE A 63 -0.45 5.57 -0.67
N VAL A 64 -0.31 4.65 -1.59
CA VAL A 64 0.75 3.64 -1.59
C VAL A 64 1.55 3.81 -2.87
N HIS A 65 2.80 4.17 -2.74
CA HIS A 65 3.66 4.43 -3.88
C HIS A 65 5.08 3.94 -3.65
N VAL A 66 5.81 3.80 -4.72
CA VAL A 66 7.16 3.24 -4.75
C VAL A 66 8.13 4.25 -5.36
N GLU A 67 9.41 3.98 -5.20
CA GLU A 67 10.46 4.56 -6.03
C GLU A 67 11.30 3.44 -6.61
N ALA A 68 12.13 3.76 -7.61
CA ALA A 68 13.05 2.78 -8.17
C ALA A 68 13.90 2.19 -7.02
N ASP A 69 13.99 0.88 -6.97
CA ASP A 69 14.70 0.13 -5.92
C ASP A 69 14.09 0.24 -4.52
N CYS A 70 12.90 0.85 -4.40
CA CYS A 70 12.18 0.96 -3.13
C CYS A 70 10.75 0.45 -3.29
N PRO A 71 10.56 -0.88 -3.33
CA PRO A 71 9.21 -1.46 -3.40
C PRO A 71 8.46 -1.28 -2.09
N VAL A 72 7.15 -1.49 -2.13
CA VAL A 72 6.32 -1.53 -0.93
C VAL A 72 5.88 -2.96 -0.67
N VAL A 73 6.06 -3.41 0.56
CA VAL A 73 5.53 -4.68 1.03
C VAL A 73 4.71 -4.40 2.28
N ILE A 74 3.43 -4.72 2.22
CA ILE A 74 2.51 -4.61 3.37
C ILE A 74 2.05 -6.01 3.71
N GLY A 75 2.31 -6.42 4.94
CA GLY A 75 2.00 -7.77 5.40
C GLY A 75 0.50 -8.03 5.55
N ASP A 76 0.19 -9.22 6.12
CA ASP A 76 -1.20 -9.63 6.33
C ASP A 76 -1.81 -8.91 7.52
N ARG A 77 -3.12 -8.73 7.48
CA ARG A 77 -3.91 -8.16 8.58
C ARG A 77 -3.40 -6.80 9.04
N CYS A 78 -2.94 -6.01 8.11
CA CYS A 78 -2.55 -4.62 8.36
C CYS A 78 -3.71 -3.69 8.08
N THR A 79 -3.67 -2.52 8.68
CA THR A 79 -4.59 -1.43 8.36
C THR A 79 -3.77 -0.19 8.04
N VAL A 80 -3.99 0.38 6.86
CA VAL A 80 -3.42 1.67 6.48
C VAL A 80 -4.54 2.70 6.59
N GLY A 81 -4.42 3.59 7.56
CA GLY A 81 -5.48 4.52 7.93
C GLY A 81 -5.75 5.59 6.87
N HIS A 82 -6.87 6.28 7.06
CA HIS A 82 -7.32 7.32 6.13
C HIS A 82 -6.23 8.34 5.86
N GLY A 83 -5.97 8.64 4.60
CA GLY A 83 -5.03 9.67 4.21
C GLY A 83 -3.57 9.39 4.53
N ALA A 84 -3.22 8.20 5.02
CA ALA A 84 -1.83 7.85 5.27
C ALA A 84 -1.06 7.70 3.96
N ILE A 85 0.24 7.94 4.00
CA ILE A 85 1.12 7.78 2.85
C ILE A 85 2.16 6.71 3.17
N VAL A 86 2.16 5.64 2.41
CA VAL A 86 3.08 4.51 2.53
C VAL A 86 3.96 4.52 1.29
N HIS A 87 5.21 4.90 1.43
CA HIS A 87 6.08 5.16 0.30
C HIS A 87 7.39 4.37 0.41
N GLY A 88 7.59 3.43 -0.51
CA GLY A 88 8.86 2.70 -0.65
C GLY A 88 9.34 1.98 0.61
N CYS A 89 8.44 1.38 1.39
CA CYS A 89 8.77 0.83 2.70
C CYS A 89 8.18 -0.57 2.90
N GLU A 90 8.57 -1.20 4.00
CA GLU A 90 8.04 -2.50 4.41
C GLU A 90 7.24 -2.36 5.70
N ILE A 91 6.09 -3.00 5.75
CA ILE A 91 5.22 -3.02 6.94
C ILE A 91 4.93 -4.47 7.29
N GLY A 92 5.30 -4.87 8.49
CA GLY A 92 5.08 -6.22 9.00
C GLY A 92 3.61 -6.49 9.31
N ARG A 93 3.25 -7.76 9.38
CA ARG A 93 1.86 -8.17 9.61
C ARG A 93 1.28 -7.63 10.92
N ASN A 94 -0.04 -7.56 10.97
CA ASN A 94 -0.78 -7.12 12.16
C ASN A 94 -0.40 -5.71 12.63
N THR A 95 -0.01 -4.85 11.71
CA THR A 95 0.40 -3.47 12.02
C THR A 95 -0.68 -2.50 11.63
N LEU A 96 -0.88 -1.51 12.47
CA LEU A 96 -1.79 -0.39 12.19
C LEU A 96 -0.97 0.85 11.86
N VAL A 97 -1.17 1.39 10.67
CA VAL A 97 -0.65 2.69 10.29
C VAL A 97 -1.77 3.71 10.49
N GLY A 98 -1.59 4.61 11.44
CA GLY A 98 -2.62 5.57 11.82
C GLY A 98 -2.94 6.57 10.71
N MET A 99 -4.13 7.17 10.77
CA MET A 99 -4.57 8.13 9.76
C MET A 99 -3.58 9.28 9.63
N GLY A 100 -3.31 9.68 8.40
CA GLY A 100 -2.41 10.79 8.10
C GLY A 100 -0.93 10.54 8.38
N ALA A 101 -0.53 9.34 8.79
CA ALA A 101 0.88 9.03 8.99
C ALA A 101 1.61 8.99 7.65
N ILE A 102 2.90 9.30 7.68
CA ILE A 102 3.76 9.29 6.49
C ILE A 102 4.95 8.39 6.77
N ILE A 103 5.12 7.35 5.94
CA ILE A 103 6.25 6.43 6.05
C ILE A 103 7.08 6.54 4.77
N MET A 104 8.36 6.85 4.91
CA MET A 104 9.23 7.20 3.79
C MET A 104 10.10 6.03 3.34
N ASN A 105 10.77 6.23 2.20
CA ASN A 105 11.55 5.19 1.52
C ASN A 105 12.54 4.46 2.43
N GLY A 106 12.56 3.14 2.30
CA GLY A 106 13.51 2.30 3.01
C GLY A 106 13.19 2.07 4.49
N ALA A 107 12.12 2.66 5.02
CA ALA A 107 11.71 2.40 6.39
C ALA A 107 11.19 0.96 6.53
N LYS A 108 11.39 0.38 7.69
CA LYS A 108 10.92 -0.97 8.01
C LYS A 108 10.14 -0.94 9.31
N ILE A 109 8.85 -1.17 9.22
CA ILE A 109 7.97 -1.27 10.36
C ILE A 109 7.82 -2.76 10.69
N GLY A 110 8.06 -3.11 11.94
CA GLY A 110 7.98 -4.50 12.38
C GLY A 110 6.55 -5.03 12.42
N GLU A 111 6.41 -6.27 12.89
CA GLU A 111 5.11 -6.89 13.09
C GLU A 111 4.45 -6.36 14.35
N GLU A 112 3.11 -6.37 14.36
CA GLU A 112 2.31 -6.01 15.53
C GLU A 112 2.64 -4.63 16.08
N CYS A 113 2.94 -3.70 15.20
CA CYS A 113 3.27 -2.31 15.54
C CYS A 113 2.08 -1.39 15.33
N VAL A 114 2.15 -0.24 15.98
CA VAL A 114 1.23 0.87 15.71
C VAL A 114 2.07 2.09 15.36
N VAL A 115 1.85 2.60 14.16
CA VAL A 115 2.39 3.91 13.77
C VAL A 115 1.30 4.92 14.09
N ALA A 116 1.57 5.84 14.99
CA ALA A 116 0.57 6.78 15.49
C ALA A 116 0.01 7.66 14.36
N ALA A 117 -1.23 8.11 14.52
CA ALA A 117 -1.84 9.04 13.58
C ALA A 117 -0.96 10.29 13.43
N GLY A 118 -0.76 10.72 12.18
CA GLY A 118 0.04 11.91 11.89
C GLY A 118 1.54 11.75 12.08
N ALA A 119 2.04 10.57 12.45
CA ALA A 119 3.47 10.36 12.67
C ALA A 119 4.24 10.41 11.36
N LEU A 120 5.48 10.83 11.44
CA LEU A 120 6.42 10.80 10.33
C LEU A 120 7.51 9.76 10.64
N VAL A 121 7.60 8.74 9.78
CA VAL A 121 8.69 7.76 9.83
C VAL A 121 9.65 8.11 8.70
N THR A 122 10.84 8.54 9.07
CA THR A 122 11.83 9.05 8.10
C THR A 122 12.49 7.93 7.30
N GLU A 123 13.20 8.32 6.24
CA GLU A 123 13.85 7.36 5.36
C GLU A 123 14.80 6.43 6.11
N GLY A 124 14.77 5.15 5.74
CA GLY A 124 15.67 4.14 6.29
C GLY A 124 15.44 3.76 7.75
N LYS A 125 14.40 4.26 8.35
CA LYS A 125 14.11 4.03 9.78
C LYS A 125 13.70 2.58 10.14
#